data_b94470c2046f63787cd8333283e3d4df
#
_entry.id   b94470c2046f63787cd8333283e3d4df
#
_cell.length_a   1.000
_cell.length_b   1.000
_cell.length_c   1.000
_cell.angle_alpha   90.00
_cell.angle_beta   90.00
_cell.angle_gamma   90.00
#
_symmetry.space_group_name_H-M   'P 1'
#
loop_
_entity.id
_entity.type
_entity.pdbx_description
1 polymer ?
#
loop_
_entity_poly.entity_id
_entity_poly.type
_entity_poly.pdbx_seq_one_letter_code
_entity_poly.pdbx_strand_id
1 'polypeptide(L)'
;TPYSGISAVEMAFLTDIRDHEIAHREFFRAAIAANGGTPIKDLTVDFSSINFSNRDSVLGTARAFEDLGVAAYDGAGYLLQNATFLLLAGKIVSVEARHAALIRELLQPNSFLGDQVDDYSVNKALMPSEVLAIAGAYIKTKIDPSTVPA
;
A
#
# COMPACT_ATOMS: atom_id res chain seq x y z
N THR A 1 -7.33 -2.50 -19.15
CA THR A 1 -7.32 -3.77 -18.39
C THR A 1 -5.97 -3.93 -17.68
N PRO A 2 -5.92 -4.42 -16.43
CA PRO A 2 -4.68 -4.61 -15.69
C PRO A 2 -3.68 -5.55 -16.40
N TYR A 3 -4.18 -6.61 -17.05
CA TYR A 3 -3.40 -7.55 -17.86
C TYR A 3 -4.29 -8.27 -18.89
N SER A 4 -3.67 -8.92 -19.87
CA SER A 4 -4.38 -9.65 -20.90
C SER A 4 -5.02 -10.94 -20.36
N GLY A 5 -6.25 -11.24 -20.78
CA GLY A 5 -6.98 -12.46 -20.38
C GLY A 5 -7.55 -12.45 -18.95
N ILE A 6 -7.61 -11.28 -18.31
CA ILE A 6 -8.19 -11.16 -16.96
C ILE A 6 -9.65 -11.64 -16.94
N SER A 7 -10.01 -12.42 -15.91
CA SER A 7 -11.39 -12.85 -15.68
C SER A 7 -12.26 -11.67 -15.18
N ALA A 8 -13.57 -11.77 -15.39
CA ALA A 8 -14.51 -10.76 -14.90
C ALA A 8 -14.47 -10.62 -13.37
N VAL A 9 -14.24 -11.72 -12.66
CA VAL A 9 -14.13 -11.74 -11.19
C VAL A 9 -12.88 -11.02 -10.73
N GLU A 10 -11.72 -11.35 -11.29
CA GLU A 10 -10.47 -10.65 -10.94
C GLU A 10 -10.52 -9.18 -11.34
N MET A 11 -11.15 -8.85 -12.48
CA MET A 11 -11.35 -7.46 -12.88
C MET A 11 -12.18 -6.69 -11.85
N ALA A 12 -13.25 -7.29 -11.33
CA ALA A 12 -14.08 -6.66 -10.29
C ALA A 12 -13.23 -6.40 -9.02
N PHE A 13 -12.51 -7.41 -8.51
CA PHE A 13 -11.65 -7.25 -7.34
C PHE A 13 -10.59 -6.16 -7.52
N LEU A 14 -9.87 -6.16 -8.64
CA LEU A 14 -8.83 -5.15 -8.87
C LEU A 14 -9.42 -3.75 -9.13
N THR A 15 -10.66 -3.66 -9.60
CA THR A 15 -11.39 -2.41 -9.71
C THR A 15 -11.75 -1.86 -8.34
N ASP A 16 -12.27 -2.69 -7.45
CA ASP A 16 -12.63 -2.31 -6.09
C ASP A 16 -11.38 -1.87 -5.30
N ILE A 17 -10.28 -2.64 -5.38
CA ILE A 17 -9.00 -2.25 -4.75
C ILE A 17 -8.56 -0.87 -5.26
N ARG A 18 -8.49 -0.67 -6.58
CA ARG A 18 -8.14 0.63 -7.17
C ARG A 18 -8.99 1.78 -6.61
N ASP A 19 -10.30 1.57 -6.51
CA ASP A 19 -11.23 2.61 -6.06
C ASP A 19 -11.04 2.92 -4.57
N HIS A 20 -10.72 1.89 -3.75
CA HIS A 20 -10.31 2.08 -2.36
C HIS A 20 -9.02 2.91 -2.26
N GLU A 21 -7.98 2.59 -3.05
CA GLU A 21 -6.71 3.35 -3.06
C GLU A 21 -6.91 4.81 -3.48
N ILE A 22 -7.79 5.06 -4.46
CA ILE A 22 -8.16 6.43 -4.83
C ILE A 22 -8.82 7.15 -3.64
N ALA A 23 -9.75 6.48 -2.96
CA ALA A 23 -10.44 7.06 -1.80
C ALA A 23 -9.46 7.34 -0.64
N HIS A 24 -8.54 6.43 -0.32
CA HIS A 24 -7.50 6.62 0.70
C HIS A 24 -6.60 7.82 0.36
N ARG A 25 -6.12 7.91 -0.87
CA ARG A 25 -5.31 9.04 -1.34
C ARG A 25 -6.03 10.38 -1.18
N GLU A 26 -7.27 10.49 -1.65
CA GLU A 26 -8.05 11.72 -1.56
C GLU A 26 -8.42 12.07 -0.11
N PHE A 27 -8.69 11.06 0.71
CA PHE A 27 -8.88 11.24 2.14
C PHE A 27 -7.66 11.88 2.80
N PHE A 28 -6.45 11.36 2.56
CA PHE A 28 -5.22 11.93 3.14
C PHE A 28 -4.95 13.34 2.65
N ARG A 29 -5.16 13.63 1.37
CA ARG A 29 -5.04 14.99 0.82
C ARG A 29 -5.97 15.97 1.56
N ALA A 30 -7.22 15.59 1.71
CA ALA A 30 -8.21 16.42 2.39
C ALA A 30 -7.88 16.56 3.88
N ALA A 31 -7.51 15.49 4.56
CA ALA A 31 -7.18 15.50 5.99
C ALA A 31 -5.95 16.35 6.30
N ILE A 32 -4.87 16.24 5.51
CA ILE A 32 -3.67 17.05 5.65
C ILE A 32 -4.00 18.54 5.48
N ALA A 33 -4.71 18.89 4.41
CA ALA A 33 -5.11 20.28 4.12
C ALA A 33 -6.02 20.85 5.22
N ALA A 34 -7.01 20.08 5.68
CA ALA A 34 -7.92 20.49 6.75
C ALA A 34 -7.23 20.74 8.10
N ASN A 35 -6.07 20.13 8.32
CA ASN A 35 -5.24 20.32 9.51
C ASN A 35 -4.08 21.32 9.30
N GLY A 36 -4.12 22.14 8.25
CA GLY A 36 -3.14 23.17 7.98
C GLY A 36 -1.83 22.69 7.36
N GLY A 37 -1.75 21.42 7.00
CA GLY A 37 -0.60 20.84 6.29
C GLY A 37 -0.70 21.06 4.77
N THR A 38 0.41 20.84 4.09
CA THR A 38 0.46 20.83 2.62
C THR A 38 0.69 19.41 2.13
N PRO A 39 -0.28 18.78 1.42
CA PRO A 39 -0.06 17.48 0.84
C PRO A 39 1.10 17.49 -0.15
N ILE A 40 1.82 16.38 -0.24
CA ILE A 40 2.85 16.21 -1.27
C ILE A 40 2.21 16.28 -2.67
N LYS A 41 2.98 16.75 -3.64
CA LYS A 41 2.56 16.74 -5.04
C LYS A 41 2.45 15.33 -5.58
N ASP A 42 1.76 15.15 -6.68
CA ASP A 42 1.70 13.88 -7.38
C ASP A 42 3.10 13.37 -7.71
N LEU A 43 3.34 12.10 -7.40
CA LEU A 43 4.60 11.46 -7.67
C LEU A 43 4.69 11.04 -9.14
N THR A 44 5.84 11.24 -9.75
CA THR A 44 6.17 10.59 -11.01
C THR A 44 6.63 9.17 -10.69
N VAL A 45 5.92 8.20 -11.21
CA VAL A 45 6.20 6.77 -10.99
C VAL A 45 6.87 6.13 -12.20
N ASP A 46 7.56 5.02 -11.98
CA ASP A 46 8.15 4.18 -13.01
C ASP A 46 7.71 2.73 -12.83
N PHE A 47 6.84 2.29 -13.71
CA PHE A 47 6.36 0.91 -13.77
C PHE A 47 6.93 0.14 -14.97
N SER A 48 8.04 0.59 -15.54
CA SER A 48 8.66 -0.05 -16.71
C SER A 48 9.15 -1.47 -16.44
N SER A 49 9.40 -1.82 -15.18
CA SER A 49 9.75 -3.18 -14.76
C SER A 49 8.57 -4.16 -14.73
N ILE A 50 7.33 -3.66 -14.84
CA ILE A 50 6.12 -4.47 -14.76
C ILE A 50 5.71 -4.91 -16.17
N ASN A 51 5.56 -6.21 -16.39
CA ASN A 51 4.97 -6.73 -17.62
C ASN A 51 3.44 -6.77 -17.51
N PHE A 52 2.79 -5.73 -18.00
CA PHE A 52 1.32 -5.62 -18.02
C PHE A 52 0.61 -6.63 -18.96
N SER A 53 1.33 -7.45 -19.68
CA SER A 53 0.76 -8.58 -20.42
C SER A 53 0.79 -9.88 -19.62
N ASN A 54 1.40 -9.88 -18.44
CA ASN A 54 1.58 -11.07 -17.62
C ASN A 54 0.88 -10.90 -16.26
N ARG A 55 -0.07 -11.80 -15.97
CA ARG A 55 -0.85 -11.81 -14.73
C ARG A 55 0.03 -11.82 -13.47
N ASP A 56 1.01 -12.72 -13.44
CA ASP A 56 1.84 -12.91 -12.25
C ASP A 56 2.78 -11.73 -12.01
N SER A 57 3.23 -11.05 -13.08
CA SER A 57 3.98 -9.80 -12.96
C SER A 57 3.14 -8.69 -12.33
N VAL A 58 1.89 -8.52 -12.78
CA VAL A 58 0.99 -7.48 -12.26
C VAL A 58 0.57 -7.79 -10.83
N LEU A 59 0.04 -8.99 -10.58
CA LEU A 59 -0.42 -9.36 -9.22
C LEU A 59 0.73 -9.48 -8.23
N GLY A 60 1.91 -9.94 -8.66
CA GLY A 60 3.12 -10.01 -7.82
C GLY A 60 3.58 -8.63 -7.37
N THR A 61 3.53 -7.63 -8.27
CA THR A 61 3.84 -6.24 -7.91
C THR A 61 2.75 -5.65 -7.03
N ALA A 62 1.47 -5.87 -7.33
CA ALA A 62 0.36 -5.42 -6.50
C ALA A 62 0.48 -5.99 -5.08
N ARG A 63 0.74 -7.30 -4.94
CA ARG A 63 1.01 -7.92 -3.64
C ARG A 63 2.13 -7.20 -2.88
N ALA A 64 3.25 -6.92 -3.55
CA ALA A 64 4.38 -6.25 -2.91
C ALA A 64 4.02 -4.85 -2.41
N PHE A 65 3.18 -4.11 -3.14
CA PHE A 65 2.72 -2.79 -2.71
C PHE A 65 1.72 -2.88 -1.55
N GLU A 66 0.77 -3.82 -1.58
CA GLU A 66 -0.21 -3.97 -0.49
C GLU A 66 0.47 -4.44 0.80
N ASP A 67 1.36 -5.44 0.72
CA ASP A 67 2.16 -5.89 1.87
C ASP A 67 3.00 -4.73 2.46
N LEU A 68 3.62 -3.93 1.58
CA LEU A 68 4.38 -2.76 1.99
C LEU A 68 3.48 -1.70 2.63
N GLY A 69 2.27 -1.50 2.10
CA GLY A 69 1.27 -0.58 2.63
C GLY A 69 0.87 -0.94 4.05
N VAL A 70 0.53 -2.22 4.31
CA VAL A 70 0.23 -2.72 5.65
C VAL A 70 1.39 -2.45 6.60
N ALA A 71 2.62 -2.85 6.24
CA ALA A 71 3.79 -2.65 7.08
C ALA A 71 4.11 -1.16 7.32
N ALA A 72 3.84 -0.29 6.34
CA ALA A 72 4.02 1.16 6.45
C ALA A 72 3.02 1.79 7.43
N TYR A 73 1.74 1.41 7.38
CA TYR A 73 0.74 1.89 8.33
C TYR A 73 1.04 1.43 9.75
N ASP A 74 1.41 0.15 9.93
CA ASP A 74 1.75 -0.41 11.23
C ASP A 74 3.00 0.27 11.80
N GLY A 75 4.01 0.56 10.99
CA GLY A 75 5.20 1.33 11.40
C GLY A 75 4.88 2.80 11.70
N ALA A 76 4.07 3.46 10.86
CA ALA A 76 3.66 4.84 11.09
C ALA A 76 2.80 5.02 12.34
N GLY A 77 2.13 3.96 12.81
CA GLY A 77 1.32 3.97 14.03
C GLY A 77 2.10 4.47 15.25
N TYR A 78 3.38 4.16 15.37
CA TYR A 78 4.25 4.62 16.45
C TYR A 78 4.50 6.14 16.41
N LEU A 79 4.34 6.78 15.26
CA LEU A 79 4.63 8.19 15.03
C LEU A 79 3.40 9.07 15.22
N LEU A 80 2.20 8.49 15.21
CA LEU A 80 0.93 9.21 15.30
C LEU A 80 0.55 9.48 16.76
N GLN A 81 0.77 10.72 17.22
CA GLN A 81 0.42 11.16 18.58
C GLN A 81 -1.06 11.51 18.73
N ASN A 82 -1.74 11.86 17.66
CA ASN A 82 -3.16 12.19 17.69
C ASN A 82 -4.01 10.92 17.60
N ALA A 83 -4.78 10.64 18.66
CA ALA A 83 -5.61 9.44 18.76
C ALA A 83 -6.63 9.30 17.62
N THR A 84 -7.18 10.41 17.11
CA THR A 84 -8.10 10.39 15.97
C THR A 84 -7.37 9.97 14.70
N PHE A 85 -6.17 10.47 14.45
CA PHE A 85 -5.39 10.07 13.27
C PHE A 85 -4.93 8.62 13.37
N LEU A 86 -4.53 8.19 14.57
CA LEU A 86 -4.19 6.78 14.80
C LEU A 86 -5.39 5.86 14.55
N LEU A 87 -6.58 6.23 15.03
CA LEU A 87 -7.81 5.47 14.76
C LEU A 87 -8.12 5.39 13.26
N LEU A 88 -7.96 6.51 12.52
CA LEU A 88 -8.21 6.55 11.08
C LEU A 88 -7.18 5.70 10.31
N ALA A 89 -5.90 5.78 10.66
CA ALA A 89 -4.87 4.93 10.10
C ALA A 89 -5.16 3.45 10.38
N GLY A 90 -5.60 3.09 11.59
CA GLY A 90 -6.00 1.74 11.96
C GLY A 90 -7.20 1.20 11.16
N LYS A 91 -8.16 2.09 10.80
CA LYS A 91 -9.26 1.70 9.90
C LYS A 91 -8.78 1.42 8.48
N ILE A 92 -7.86 2.23 7.97
CA ILE A 92 -7.32 2.08 6.62
C ILE A 92 -6.44 0.82 6.55
N VAL A 93 -5.48 0.63 7.47
CA VAL A 93 -4.62 -0.57 7.43
C VAL A 93 -5.42 -1.86 7.49
N SER A 94 -6.57 -1.86 8.15
CA SER A 94 -7.51 -2.99 8.15
C SER A 94 -8.09 -3.28 6.75
N VAL A 95 -8.20 -2.31 5.86
CA VAL A 95 -8.60 -2.48 4.45
C VAL A 95 -7.41 -2.96 3.63
N GLU A 96 -6.23 -2.35 3.78
CA GLU A 96 -4.99 -2.76 3.11
C GLU A 96 -4.66 -4.24 3.37
N ALA A 97 -4.81 -4.68 4.62
CA ALA A 97 -4.59 -6.08 4.97
C ALA A 97 -5.55 -7.05 4.24
N ARG A 98 -6.79 -6.61 3.96
CA ARG A 98 -7.73 -7.38 3.14
C ARG A 98 -7.34 -7.41 1.67
N HIS A 99 -6.86 -6.29 1.13
CA HIS A 99 -6.33 -6.22 -0.24
C HIS A 99 -5.14 -7.16 -0.40
N ALA A 100 -4.15 -7.07 0.51
CA ALA A 100 -2.97 -7.93 0.51
C ALA A 100 -3.35 -9.41 0.56
N ALA A 101 -4.24 -9.80 1.48
CA ALA A 101 -4.71 -11.17 1.63
C ALA A 101 -5.40 -11.68 0.35
N LEU A 102 -6.29 -10.88 -0.26
CA LEU A 102 -6.97 -11.24 -1.49
C LEU A 102 -5.99 -11.45 -2.65
N ILE A 103 -5.04 -10.53 -2.86
CA ILE A 103 -4.07 -10.64 -3.95
C ILE A 103 -3.15 -11.85 -3.72
N ARG A 104 -2.76 -12.14 -2.48
CA ARG A 104 -2.00 -13.33 -2.13
C ARG A 104 -2.74 -14.61 -2.51
N GLU A 105 -4.03 -14.72 -2.17
CA GLU A 105 -4.87 -15.87 -2.52
C GLU A 105 -5.07 -16.01 -4.03
N LEU A 106 -5.17 -14.91 -4.78
CA LEU A 106 -5.23 -14.93 -6.24
C LEU A 106 -3.94 -15.47 -6.89
N LEU A 107 -2.80 -15.21 -6.27
CA LEU A 107 -1.49 -15.70 -6.73
C LEU A 107 -1.24 -17.15 -6.32
N GLN A 108 -1.50 -17.47 -5.08
CA GLN A 108 -1.25 -18.79 -4.52
C GLN A 108 -2.29 -19.10 -3.41
N PRO A 109 -3.14 -20.09 -3.61
CA PRO A 109 -4.10 -20.51 -2.59
C PRO A 109 -3.43 -20.84 -1.25
N ASN A 110 -4.07 -20.48 -0.15
CA ASN A 110 -3.60 -20.62 1.22
C ASN A 110 -2.35 -19.77 1.57
N SER A 111 -2.16 -18.64 0.90
CA SER A 111 -1.05 -17.71 1.16
C SER A 111 -1.48 -16.37 1.77
N PHE A 112 -2.71 -16.25 2.24
CA PHE A 112 -3.32 -14.99 2.67
C PHE A 112 -2.52 -14.21 3.74
N LEU A 113 -1.84 -14.89 4.67
CA LEU A 113 -0.91 -14.26 5.61
C LEU A 113 0.54 -14.33 5.10
N GLY A 114 0.91 -15.49 4.54
CA GLY A 114 2.27 -15.75 4.07
C GLY A 114 3.31 -15.49 5.15
N ASP A 115 4.31 -14.71 4.80
CA ASP A 115 5.41 -14.31 5.67
C ASP A 115 5.22 -12.91 6.30
N GLN A 116 3.98 -12.37 6.32
CA GLN A 116 3.72 -11.00 6.76
C GLN A 116 3.48 -10.87 8.27
N VAL A 117 3.40 -11.96 8.98
CA VAL A 117 3.30 -12.00 10.44
C VAL A 117 4.54 -12.64 11.05
N ASP A 118 4.85 -12.23 12.28
CA ASP A 118 5.91 -12.82 13.08
C ASP A 118 5.45 -14.09 13.83
N ASP A 119 6.33 -14.65 14.66
CA ASP A 119 6.06 -15.84 15.48
C ASP A 119 4.93 -15.62 16.52
N TYR A 120 4.58 -14.37 16.80
CA TYR A 120 3.46 -13.99 17.68
C TYR A 120 2.17 -13.68 16.89
N SER A 121 2.17 -13.92 15.58
CA SER A 121 1.05 -13.59 14.68
C SER A 121 0.73 -12.09 14.62
N VAL A 122 1.75 -11.23 14.79
CA VAL A 122 1.65 -9.78 14.65
C VAL A 122 2.25 -9.36 13.31
N ASN A 123 1.60 -8.43 12.62
CA ASN A 123 2.08 -7.92 11.34
C ASN A 123 3.47 -7.30 11.45
N LYS A 124 4.24 -7.43 10.38
CA LYS A 124 5.46 -6.66 10.18
C LYS A 124 5.15 -5.16 10.17
N ALA A 125 6.04 -4.39 10.76
CA ALA A 125 5.98 -2.93 10.76
C ALA A 125 7.31 -2.38 10.21
N LEU A 126 7.25 -1.39 9.32
CA LEU A 126 8.40 -0.77 8.69
C LEU A 126 8.41 0.73 8.95
N MET A 127 9.57 1.26 9.31
CA MET A 127 9.75 2.69 9.48
C MET A 127 9.76 3.39 8.11
N PRO A 128 9.42 4.69 8.03
CA PRO A 128 9.32 5.42 6.78
C PRO A 128 10.55 5.33 5.87
N SER A 129 11.76 5.29 6.44
CA SER A 129 13.00 5.14 5.68
C SER A 129 13.09 3.76 4.98
N GLU A 130 12.63 2.71 5.65
CA GLU A 130 12.59 1.35 5.10
C GLU A 130 11.55 1.25 3.97
N VAL A 131 10.37 1.84 4.19
CA VAL A 131 9.31 1.91 3.17
C VAL A 131 9.81 2.64 1.93
N LEU A 132 10.45 3.81 2.09
CA LEU A 132 10.99 4.58 0.98
C LEU A 132 12.13 3.86 0.25
N ALA A 133 12.94 3.07 0.95
CA ALA A 133 13.99 2.25 0.32
C ALA A 133 13.39 1.20 -0.63
N ILE A 134 12.25 0.60 -0.25
CA ILE A 134 11.55 -0.41 -1.07
C ILE A 134 10.75 0.27 -2.21
N ALA A 135 9.91 1.26 -1.87
CA ALA A 135 9.06 1.96 -2.84
C ALA A 135 9.86 2.77 -3.85
N GLY A 136 11.08 3.20 -3.49
CA GLY A 136 11.94 4.05 -4.31
C GLY A 136 12.27 3.46 -5.68
N ALA A 137 12.23 2.13 -5.83
CA ALA A 137 12.43 1.47 -7.13
C ALA A 137 11.34 1.85 -8.17
N TYR A 138 10.19 2.32 -7.70
CA TYR A 138 9.04 2.67 -8.53
C TYR A 138 8.75 4.18 -8.55
N ILE A 139 9.55 5.01 -7.89
CA ILE A 139 9.32 6.45 -7.75
C ILE A 139 10.48 7.23 -8.38
N LYS A 140 10.18 8.03 -9.42
CA LYS A 140 11.15 8.95 -10.05
C LYS A 140 11.26 10.28 -9.32
N THR A 141 10.19 10.71 -8.67
CA THR A 141 10.20 11.96 -7.90
C THR A 141 11.13 11.80 -6.70
N LYS A 142 12.07 12.73 -6.56
CA LYS A 142 12.93 12.74 -5.37
C LYS A 142 12.09 13.14 -4.15
N ILE A 143 12.00 12.24 -3.20
CA ILE A 143 11.38 12.48 -1.90
C ILE A 143 12.48 12.84 -0.91
N ASP A 144 12.28 13.89 -0.14
CA ASP A 144 13.16 14.28 0.95
C ASP A 144 12.62 13.69 2.26
N PRO A 145 13.27 12.66 2.82
CA PRO A 145 12.83 12.03 4.06
C PRO A 145 13.33 12.77 5.33
N SER A 146 14.05 13.88 5.20
CA SER A 146 14.70 14.54 6.33
C SER A 146 13.74 15.03 7.41
N THR A 147 12.46 15.21 7.07
CA THR A 147 11.41 15.62 8.01
C THR A 147 10.59 14.46 8.55
N VAL A 148 10.87 13.23 8.09
CA VAL A 148 10.17 12.02 8.55
C VAL A 148 10.95 11.46 9.73
N PRO A 149 10.31 11.12 10.86
CA PRO A 149 10.98 10.46 11.98
C PRO A 149 11.67 9.16 11.55
N ALA A 150 12.87 8.94 12.09
CA ALA A 150 13.65 7.72 11.84
C ALA A 150 13.18 6.59 12.73
#